data_d20833678de685e6731f1cc6984d5066
#
_entry.id   d20833678de685e6731f1cc6984d5066
#
_cell.length_a   1.000
_cell.length_b   1.000
_cell.length_c   1.000
_cell.angle_alpha   90.00
_cell.angle_beta   90.00
_cell.angle_gamma   90.00
#
_symmetry.space_group_name_H-M   'P 1'
#
loop_
_entity.id
_entity.type
_entity.pdbx_description
1 polymer ?
#
loop_
_entity_poly.entity_id
_entity_poly.type
_entity_poly.pdbx_seq_one_letter_code
_entity_poly.pdbx_strand_id
1 'polypeptide(L)'
;IYLYPELPKISDLDKAELQIPLKIYTSDGKLISEFGEIHRTKIIFEDIPEGLVNAYLAAEDDEFFSHTGIDFTALARALSELIITGEKGSGGGTLTMQVARNYLLTQEKTYRRKLKEIYTAFMLEVFLTKEEIFELYVNKVFLGNRAYGIVAASSIYYGKPLQDLSIAQFAMIAASTQRPSEVNPLANKRRALNRRNWILKRMKDLGYISESDYQVNVSEPLTADNYGIKPEVEAGHLAEEIRKYMVSNYGRGVYKLSLIHI
;
A
#
# COMPACT_ATOMS: atom_id res chain seq x y z
N ILE A 1 -3.80 25.92 -17.82
CA ILE A 1 -3.33 27.19 -17.22
C ILE A 1 -3.99 27.41 -15.84
N TYR A 2 -5.32 27.14 -15.68
CA TYR A 2 -6.06 27.40 -14.42
C TYR A 2 -5.64 26.48 -13.23
N LEU A 3 -5.12 25.28 -13.49
CA LEU A 3 -4.69 24.32 -12.46
C LEU A 3 -3.21 24.43 -12.08
N TYR A 4 -2.41 25.13 -12.87
CA TYR A 4 -0.96 25.17 -12.72
C TYR A 4 -0.45 25.65 -11.35
N PRO A 5 -1.02 26.66 -10.68
CA PRO A 5 -0.58 27.10 -9.36
C PRO A 5 -0.84 26.10 -8.24
N GLU A 6 -1.74 25.13 -8.46
CA GLU A 6 -2.17 24.14 -7.45
C GLU A 6 -1.57 22.75 -7.69
N LEU A 7 -0.69 22.63 -8.68
CA LEU A 7 -0.04 21.36 -8.96
C LEU A 7 1.10 21.13 -7.95
N PRO A 8 1.20 19.91 -7.40
CA PRO A 8 2.30 19.58 -6.51
C PRO A 8 3.63 19.60 -7.27
N LYS A 9 4.69 19.93 -6.56
CA LYS A 9 6.06 19.86 -7.10
C LYS A 9 6.60 18.46 -6.84
N ILE A 10 7.32 17.89 -7.81
CA ILE A 10 7.98 16.58 -7.64
C ILE A 10 9.03 16.63 -6.51
N SER A 11 9.67 17.78 -6.28
CA SER A 11 10.53 18.01 -5.11
C SER A 11 9.84 17.80 -3.75
N ASP A 12 8.52 17.70 -3.72
CA ASP A 12 7.77 17.40 -2.49
C ASP A 12 7.72 15.89 -2.20
N LEU A 13 8.12 15.02 -3.14
CA LEU A 13 8.32 13.59 -2.90
C LEU A 13 9.42 13.34 -1.87
N ASP A 14 10.53 14.09 -1.95
CA ASP A 14 11.65 13.97 -1.00
C ASP A 14 11.27 14.42 0.42
N LYS A 15 10.23 15.27 0.54
CA LYS A 15 9.71 15.75 1.81
C LYS A 15 8.68 14.82 2.45
N ALA A 16 8.22 13.81 1.71
CA ALA A 16 7.30 12.81 2.24
C ALA A 16 8.05 11.86 3.20
N GLU A 17 8.41 12.41 4.37
CA GLU A 17 9.04 11.62 5.44
C GLU A 17 8.12 10.46 5.83
N LEU A 18 8.69 9.26 5.87
CA LEU A 18 8.03 8.11 6.45
C LEU A 18 7.82 8.39 7.95
N GLN A 19 6.57 8.34 8.40
CA GLN A 19 6.27 8.54 9.81
C GLN A 19 6.84 7.38 10.62
N ILE A 20 7.54 7.71 11.71
CA ILE A 20 8.04 6.72 12.66
C ILE A 20 6.93 6.52 13.71
N PRO A 21 6.55 5.28 14.03
CA PRO A 21 5.51 5.06 15.03
C PRO A 21 5.97 5.53 16.41
N LEU A 22 5.07 6.23 17.12
CA LEU A 22 5.26 6.61 18.49
C LEU A 22 5.12 5.39 19.39
N LYS A 23 6.19 5.00 20.07
CA LYS A 23 6.19 3.88 21.02
C LYS A 23 6.19 4.40 22.46
N ILE A 24 5.31 3.84 23.28
CA ILE A 24 5.17 4.17 24.69
C ILE A 24 5.57 2.95 25.50
N TYR A 25 6.53 3.16 26.40
CA TYR A 25 7.10 2.12 27.26
C TYR A 25 6.88 2.47 28.73
N THR A 26 6.87 1.44 29.58
CA THR A 26 7.02 1.60 31.03
C THR A 26 8.46 2.02 31.36
N SER A 27 8.69 2.50 32.59
CA SER A 27 10.04 2.88 33.08
C SER A 27 11.01 1.69 33.11
N ASP A 28 10.50 0.45 33.21
CA ASP A 28 11.28 -0.78 33.14
C ASP A 28 11.42 -1.34 31.70
N GLY A 29 11.04 -0.54 30.68
CA GLY A 29 11.30 -0.82 29.28
C GLY A 29 10.29 -1.74 28.58
N LYS A 30 9.16 -2.08 29.20
CA LYS A 30 8.11 -2.90 28.56
C LYS A 30 7.20 -2.06 27.67
N LEU A 31 6.91 -2.55 26.48
CA LEU A 31 6.04 -1.86 25.54
C LEU A 31 4.59 -1.85 26.02
N ILE A 32 4.02 -0.64 26.21
CA ILE A 32 2.59 -0.44 26.51
C ILE A 32 1.80 -0.32 25.21
N SER A 33 2.26 0.49 24.27
CA SER A 33 1.53 0.69 23.01
C SER A 33 2.41 1.34 21.95
N GLU A 34 1.99 1.17 20.69
CA GLU A 34 2.59 1.81 19.52
C GLU A 34 1.50 2.48 18.69
N PHE A 35 1.67 3.77 18.41
CA PHE A 35 0.73 4.60 17.64
C PHE A 35 1.36 5.12 16.36
N GLY A 36 0.60 5.13 15.28
CA GLY A 36 1.05 5.62 13.98
C GLY A 36 1.18 4.51 12.94
N GLU A 37 1.75 4.86 11.81
CA GLU A 37 1.99 3.97 10.68
C GLU A 37 3.24 3.10 10.97
N ILE A 38 3.18 1.82 10.65
CA ILE A 38 4.34 0.93 10.78
C ILE A 38 5.08 0.90 9.46
N HIS A 39 6.06 1.79 9.30
CA HIS A 39 7.02 1.79 8.20
C HIS A 39 8.35 1.26 8.73
N ARG A 40 8.68 0.00 8.45
CA ARG A 40 9.88 -0.58 9.06
C ARG A 40 11.15 -0.35 8.24
N THR A 41 11.08 -0.46 6.93
CA THR A 41 12.27 -0.35 6.08
C THR A 41 11.82 0.02 4.68
N LYS A 42 12.47 1.04 4.10
CA LYS A 42 12.34 1.34 2.69
C LYS A 42 13.06 0.24 1.90
N ILE A 43 12.41 -0.26 0.86
CA ILE A 43 12.99 -1.24 -0.07
C ILE A 43 13.23 -0.58 -1.41
N ILE A 44 14.36 -0.88 -2.04
CA ILE A 44 14.68 -0.48 -3.41
C ILE A 44 14.15 -1.52 -4.38
N PHE A 45 13.94 -1.14 -5.64
CA PHE A 45 13.30 -2.01 -6.64
C PHE A 45 14.04 -3.33 -6.83
N GLU A 46 15.38 -3.30 -6.86
CA GLU A 46 16.24 -4.45 -7.08
C GLU A 46 16.12 -5.53 -5.98
N ASP A 47 15.72 -5.13 -4.78
CA ASP A 47 15.52 -6.05 -3.65
C ASP A 47 14.11 -6.64 -3.59
N ILE A 48 13.19 -6.21 -4.48
CA ILE A 48 11.81 -6.70 -4.51
C ILE A 48 11.77 -8.04 -5.27
N PRO A 49 11.26 -9.13 -4.66
CA PRO A 49 11.11 -10.39 -5.37
C PRO A 49 10.25 -10.25 -6.64
N GLU A 50 10.71 -10.76 -7.77
CA GLU A 50 10.01 -10.69 -9.07
C GLU A 50 8.57 -11.20 -8.98
N GLY A 51 8.33 -12.29 -8.24
CA GLY A 51 6.98 -12.83 -8.03
C GLY A 51 6.03 -11.85 -7.34
N LEU A 52 6.55 -10.96 -6.47
CA LEU A 52 5.76 -9.90 -5.85
C LEU A 52 5.48 -8.76 -6.82
N VAL A 53 6.46 -8.35 -7.64
CA VAL A 53 6.24 -7.39 -8.73
C VAL A 53 5.12 -7.88 -9.63
N ASN A 54 5.21 -9.12 -10.11
CA ASN A 54 4.24 -9.76 -10.99
C ASN A 54 2.84 -9.86 -10.34
N ALA A 55 2.76 -10.10 -9.03
CA ALA A 55 1.50 -10.11 -8.31
C ALA A 55 0.84 -8.73 -8.28
N TYR A 56 1.61 -7.66 -8.10
CA TYR A 56 1.10 -6.29 -8.15
C TYR A 56 0.67 -5.87 -9.56
N LEU A 57 1.46 -6.21 -10.58
CA LEU A 57 1.09 -5.97 -11.97
C LEU A 57 -0.23 -6.66 -12.31
N ALA A 58 -0.35 -7.94 -11.99
CA ALA A 58 -1.58 -8.71 -12.21
C ALA A 58 -2.79 -8.16 -11.42
N ALA A 59 -2.56 -7.56 -10.25
CA ALA A 59 -3.61 -7.06 -9.37
C ALA A 59 -4.13 -5.69 -9.75
N GLU A 60 -3.24 -4.78 -10.18
CA GLU A 60 -3.50 -3.34 -10.26
C GLU A 60 -3.29 -2.75 -11.66
N ASP A 61 -2.25 -3.21 -12.40
CA ASP A 61 -1.81 -2.52 -13.62
C ASP A 61 -0.89 -3.42 -14.47
N ASP A 62 -1.46 -4.30 -15.27
CA ASP A 62 -0.70 -5.30 -16.05
C ASP A 62 0.12 -4.68 -17.20
N GLU A 63 -0.22 -3.48 -17.64
CA GLU A 63 0.53 -2.73 -18.66
C GLU A 63 1.44 -1.64 -18.06
N PHE A 64 1.71 -1.68 -16.75
CA PHE A 64 2.46 -0.63 -16.04
C PHE A 64 3.78 -0.25 -16.74
N PHE A 65 4.57 -1.21 -17.16
CA PHE A 65 5.86 -0.95 -17.81
C PHE A 65 5.75 -0.47 -19.26
N SER A 66 4.56 -0.51 -19.88
CA SER A 66 4.36 -0.15 -21.29
C SER A 66 3.69 1.20 -21.51
N HIS A 67 2.82 1.66 -20.59
CA HIS A 67 2.16 2.94 -20.73
C HIS A 67 2.93 4.11 -20.09
N THR A 68 2.57 5.34 -20.42
CA THR A 68 3.20 6.58 -19.93
C THR A 68 2.41 7.21 -18.76
N GLY A 69 2.16 6.44 -17.71
CA GLY A 69 1.48 6.87 -16.49
C GLY A 69 -0.06 6.82 -16.54
N ILE A 70 -0.63 6.67 -17.73
CA ILE A 70 -2.07 6.59 -17.96
C ILE A 70 -2.35 5.44 -18.93
N ASP A 71 -3.17 4.51 -18.50
CA ASP A 71 -3.77 3.53 -19.41
C ASP A 71 -5.03 4.12 -20.03
N PHE A 72 -4.89 4.61 -21.28
CA PHE A 72 -6.00 5.21 -22.02
C PHE A 72 -7.07 4.18 -22.38
N THR A 73 -6.71 2.91 -22.54
CA THR A 73 -7.65 1.84 -22.87
C THR A 73 -8.51 1.48 -21.68
N ALA A 74 -7.92 1.34 -20.49
CA ALA A 74 -8.65 1.16 -19.25
C ALA A 74 -9.51 2.38 -18.90
N LEU A 75 -9.01 3.60 -19.15
CA LEU A 75 -9.75 4.82 -18.91
C LEU A 75 -10.98 4.92 -19.85
N ALA A 76 -10.82 4.63 -21.15
CA ALA A 76 -11.92 4.61 -22.11
C ALA A 76 -12.95 3.53 -21.76
N ARG A 77 -12.51 2.34 -21.35
CA ARG A 77 -13.38 1.26 -20.88
C ARG A 77 -14.18 1.70 -19.64
N ALA A 78 -13.53 2.27 -18.62
CA ALA A 78 -14.20 2.75 -17.41
C ALA A 78 -15.21 3.88 -17.70
N LEU A 79 -14.89 4.75 -18.65
CA LEU A 79 -15.81 5.82 -19.09
C LEU A 79 -17.01 5.25 -19.85
N SER A 80 -16.81 4.30 -20.77
CA SER A 80 -17.89 3.64 -21.49
C SER A 80 -18.81 2.86 -20.54
N GLU A 81 -18.26 2.19 -19.56
CA GLU A 81 -19.01 1.46 -18.53
C GLU A 81 -19.87 2.42 -17.69
N LEU A 82 -19.30 3.56 -17.29
CA LEU A 82 -20.04 4.61 -16.58
C LEU A 82 -21.21 5.18 -17.41
N ILE A 83 -21.01 5.39 -18.73
CA ILE A 83 -22.05 5.91 -19.63
C ILE A 83 -23.16 4.88 -19.83
N ILE A 84 -22.81 3.59 -19.96
CA ILE A 84 -23.76 2.52 -20.25
C ILE A 84 -24.55 2.11 -19.01
N THR A 85 -23.88 1.97 -17.87
CA THR A 85 -24.49 1.43 -16.65
C THR A 85 -24.95 2.50 -15.66
N GLY A 86 -24.45 3.73 -15.79
CA GLY A 86 -24.64 4.81 -14.81
C GLY A 86 -23.85 4.58 -13.50
N GLU A 87 -23.16 3.43 -13.35
CA GLU A 87 -22.38 3.08 -12.18
C GLU A 87 -20.89 3.28 -12.44
N LYS A 88 -20.15 3.68 -11.38
CA LYS A 88 -18.70 3.75 -11.46
C LYS A 88 -18.13 2.34 -11.49
N GLY A 89 -17.74 1.89 -12.67
CA GLY A 89 -17.04 0.63 -12.87
C GLY A 89 -15.69 0.55 -12.14
N SER A 90 -15.04 -0.59 -12.23
CA SER A 90 -13.71 -0.82 -11.66
C SER A 90 -12.70 0.15 -12.27
N GLY A 91 -12.03 0.93 -11.42
CA GLY A 91 -11.35 2.16 -11.80
C GLY A 91 -10.18 1.97 -12.77
N GLY A 92 -10.18 2.77 -13.83
CA GLY A 92 -9.04 3.01 -14.71
C GLY A 92 -7.97 3.89 -14.06
N GLY A 93 -7.42 3.49 -12.93
CA GLY A 93 -6.32 4.19 -12.27
C GLY A 93 -5.06 3.33 -12.27
N THR A 94 -3.97 3.83 -12.85
CA THR A 94 -2.67 3.17 -12.92
C THR A 94 -1.92 3.22 -11.58
N LEU A 95 -0.86 2.41 -11.42
CA LEU A 95 0.05 2.50 -10.27
C LEU A 95 0.65 3.91 -10.15
N THR A 96 1.05 4.53 -11.25
CA THR A 96 1.57 5.91 -11.27
C THR A 96 0.55 6.92 -10.74
N MET A 97 -0.73 6.78 -11.14
CA MET A 97 -1.80 7.62 -10.61
C MET A 97 -2.04 7.40 -9.10
N GLN A 98 -1.85 6.17 -8.63
CA GLN A 98 -1.94 5.86 -7.20
C GLN A 98 -0.77 6.49 -6.42
N VAL A 99 0.46 6.50 -6.95
CA VAL A 99 1.60 7.24 -6.38
C VAL A 99 1.30 8.73 -6.32
N ALA A 100 0.86 9.33 -7.43
CA ALA A 100 0.47 10.73 -7.46
C ALA A 100 -0.54 11.09 -6.36
N ARG A 101 -1.57 10.27 -6.19
CA ARG A 101 -2.59 10.45 -5.16
C ARG A 101 -2.04 10.30 -3.74
N ASN A 102 -1.19 9.30 -3.49
CA ASN A 102 -0.74 8.96 -2.14
C ASN A 102 0.35 9.90 -1.60
N TYR A 103 1.14 10.51 -2.48
CA TYR A 103 2.25 11.38 -2.09
C TYR A 103 1.93 12.87 -2.21
N LEU A 104 1.19 13.24 -3.25
CA LEU A 104 1.16 14.62 -3.72
C LEU A 104 -0.22 15.27 -3.70
N LEU A 105 -1.30 14.49 -3.49
CA LEU A 105 -2.66 14.99 -3.59
C LEU A 105 -3.47 14.79 -2.30
N THR A 106 -4.51 15.62 -2.15
CA THR A 106 -5.49 15.48 -1.06
C THR A 106 -6.46 14.33 -1.33
N GLN A 107 -7.08 13.79 -0.26
CA GLN A 107 -8.01 12.66 -0.37
C GLN A 107 -9.43 13.03 -0.83
N GLU A 108 -9.65 14.25 -1.32
CA GLU A 108 -10.95 14.68 -1.81
C GLU A 108 -11.39 13.88 -3.04
N LYS A 109 -12.67 13.51 -3.11
CA LYS A 109 -13.23 12.74 -4.23
C LYS A 109 -13.90 13.67 -5.25
N THR A 110 -13.11 14.50 -5.95
CA THR A 110 -13.60 15.46 -6.93
C THR A 110 -13.02 15.16 -8.33
N TYR A 111 -13.75 15.57 -9.38
CA TYR A 111 -13.23 15.50 -10.76
C TYR A 111 -11.97 16.35 -10.93
N ARG A 112 -11.91 17.50 -10.24
CA ARG A 112 -10.74 18.38 -10.23
C ARG A 112 -9.51 17.66 -9.70
N ARG A 113 -9.63 16.91 -8.62
CA ARG A 113 -8.56 16.05 -8.11
C ARG A 113 -8.16 14.98 -9.14
N LYS A 114 -9.12 14.36 -9.84
CA LYS A 114 -8.80 13.33 -10.85
C LYS A 114 -8.00 13.91 -12.02
N LEU A 115 -8.28 15.13 -12.45
CA LEU A 115 -7.47 15.81 -13.45
C LEU A 115 -6.06 16.12 -12.95
N LYS A 116 -5.91 16.55 -11.69
CA LYS A 116 -4.59 16.73 -11.08
C LYS A 116 -3.83 15.41 -10.98
N GLU A 117 -4.50 14.30 -10.62
CA GLU A 117 -3.93 12.96 -10.54
C GLU A 117 -3.37 12.52 -11.91
N ILE A 118 -4.13 12.70 -12.98
CA ILE A 118 -3.71 12.40 -14.36
C ILE A 118 -2.48 13.24 -14.75
N TYR A 119 -2.53 14.55 -14.54
CA TYR A 119 -1.41 15.42 -14.85
C TYR A 119 -0.16 15.07 -14.04
N THR A 120 -0.31 14.85 -12.73
CA THR A 120 0.80 14.50 -11.85
C THR A 120 1.40 13.15 -12.21
N ALA A 121 0.58 12.16 -12.59
CA ALA A 121 1.05 10.87 -13.05
C ALA A 121 1.92 11.02 -14.31
N PHE A 122 1.48 11.82 -15.29
CA PHE A 122 2.29 12.11 -16.46
C PHE A 122 3.62 12.78 -16.10
N MET A 123 3.60 13.75 -15.18
CA MET A 123 4.84 14.41 -14.71
C MET A 123 5.78 13.44 -13.97
N LEU A 124 5.25 12.53 -13.17
CA LEU A 124 6.08 11.49 -12.52
C LEU A 124 6.83 10.65 -13.55
N GLU A 125 6.18 10.22 -14.61
CA GLU A 125 6.80 9.43 -15.69
C GLU A 125 7.86 10.22 -16.52
N VAL A 126 7.80 11.54 -16.52
CA VAL A 126 8.84 12.38 -17.15
C VAL A 126 10.11 12.44 -16.30
N PHE A 127 9.99 12.40 -14.98
CA PHE A 127 11.10 12.64 -14.05
C PHE A 127 11.62 11.37 -13.37
N LEU A 128 10.85 10.30 -13.32
CA LEU A 128 11.19 9.05 -12.64
C LEU A 128 11.11 7.87 -13.61
N THR A 129 11.91 6.85 -13.35
CA THR A 129 11.81 5.56 -14.06
C THR A 129 10.61 4.77 -13.54
N LYS A 130 10.22 3.72 -14.26
CA LYS A 130 9.15 2.80 -13.84
C LYS A 130 9.48 2.11 -12.52
N GLU A 131 10.74 1.72 -12.36
CA GLU A 131 11.27 1.09 -11.16
C GLU A 131 11.15 2.03 -9.96
N GLU A 132 11.55 3.30 -10.11
CA GLU A 132 11.42 4.31 -9.05
C GLU A 132 9.95 4.59 -8.68
N ILE A 133 9.04 4.63 -9.65
CA ILE A 133 7.60 4.79 -9.41
C ILE A 133 7.03 3.57 -8.67
N PHE A 134 7.43 2.36 -9.08
CA PHE A 134 7.00 1.13 -8.40
C PHE A 134 7.53 1.08 -6.97
N GLU A 135 8.80 1.45 -6.75
CA GLU A 135 9.42 1.57 -5.43
C GLU A 135 8.62 2.52 -4.52
N LEU A 136 8.30 3.72 -5.01
CA LEU A 136 7.47 4.66 -4.27
C LEU A 136 6.11 4.05 -3.90
N TYR A 137 5.47 3.36 -4.84
CA TYR A 137 4.18 2.73 -4.61
C TYR A 137 4.24 1.69 -3.48
N VAL A 138 5.14 0.71 -3.59
CA VAL A 138 5.21 -0.41 -2.64
C VAL A 138 5.70 -0.03 -1.27
N ASN A 139 6.44 1.09 -1.15
CA ASN A 139 6.89 1.61 0.14
C ASN A 139 5.78 2.37 0.90
N LYS A 140 4.73 2.86 0.21
CA LYS A 140 3.70 3.69 0.83
C LYS A 140 2.30 3.08 0.86
N VAL A 141 2.04 2.09 0.05
CA VAL A 141 0.71 1.49 -0.06
C VAL A 141 0.23 0.97 1.29
N PHE A 142 -1.00 1.34 1.67
CA PHE A 142 -1.63 0.83 2.88
C PHE A 142 -2.22 -0.56 2.61
N LEU A 143 -1.87 -1.53 3.44
CA LEU A 143 -2.20 -2.95 3.26
C LEU A 143 -3.06 -3.53 4.41
N GLY A 144 -3.62 -2.66 5.26
CA GLY A 144 -4.42 -3.06 6.42
C GLY A 144 -3.56 -3.28 7.67
N ASN A 145 -4.19 -3.43 8.84
CA ASN A 145 -3.53 -3.68 10.13
C ASN A 145 -2.33 -2.76 10.42
N ARG A 146 -2.43 -1.49 10.05
CA ARG A 146 -1.36 -0.49 10.19
C ARG A 146 -0.11 -0.78 9.34
N ALA A 147 -0.17 -1.76 8.42
CA ALA A 147 0.92 -2.06 7.50
C ALA A 147 0.95 -1.03 6.37
N TYR A 148 1.99 -0.24 6.32
CA TYR A 148 2.32 0.65 5.21
C TYR A 148 3.58 0.15 4.52
N GLY A 149 3.45 -0.17 3.24
CA GLY A 149 4.49 -0.82 2.44
C GLY A 149 4.57 -2.34 2.61
N ILE A 150 5.19 -2.96 1.60
CA ILE A 150 5.26 -4.44 1.48
C ILE A 150 6.12 -5.08 2.55
N VAL A 151 7.21 -4.44 2.99
CA VAL A 151 8.09 -4.95 4.05
C VAL A 151 7.35 -5.01 5.39
N ALA A 152 6.57 -3.97 5.71
CA ALA A 152 5.73 -3.98 6.90
C ALA A 152 4.64 -5.05 6.83
N ALA A 153 4.01 -5.22 5.66
CA ALA A 153 2.99 -6.25 5.46
C ALA A 153 3.55 -7.67 5.62
N SER A 154 4.74 -7.95 5.06
CA SER A 154 5.44 -9.23 5.23
C SER A 154 5.68 -9.54 6.70
N SER A 155 6.24 -8.57 7.44
CA SER A 155 6.51 -8.70 8.87
C SER A 155 5.22 -8.90 9.69
N ILE A 156 4.17 -8.13 9.40
CA ILE A 156 2.92 -8.16 10.19
C ILE A 156 2.10 -9.42 9.89
N TYR A 157 2.00 -9.83 8.63
CA TYR A 157 1.15 -10.98 8.25
C TYR A 157 1.86 -12.32 8.33
N TYR A 158 3.19 -12.34 8.20
CA TYR A 158 3.94 -13.61 8.10
C TYR A 158 5.13 -13.72 9.06
N GLY A 159 5.57 -12.61 9.67
CA GLY A 159 6.73 -12.59 10.55
C GLY A 159 8.05 -12.94 9.83
N LYS A 160 8.11 -12.75 8.50
CA LYS A 160 9.21 -13.18 7.63
C LYS A 160 9.68 -12.02 6.74
N PRO A 161 10.94 -12.05 6.29
CA PRO A 161 11.41 -11.17 5.22
C PRO A 161 10.69 -11.50 3.89
N LEU A 162 10.63 -10.54 2.96
CA LEU A 162 9.94 -10.71 1.68
C LEU A 162 10.47 -11.88 0.86
N GLN A 163 11.78 -12.11 0.91
CA GLN A 163 12.47 -13.14 0.14
C GLN A 163 12.05 -14.57 0.51
N ASP A 164 11.51 -14.76 1.72
CA ASP A 164 11.09 -16.07 2.25
C ASP A 164 9.59 -16.36 2.02
N LEU A 165 8.89 -15.45 1.32
CA LEU A 165 7.46 -15.62 1.05
C LEU A 165 7.22 -16.45 -0.21
N SER A 166 6.13 -17.24 -0.21
CA SER A 166 5.64 -17.96 -1.38
C SER A 166 4.90 -17.05 -2.37
N ILE A 167 4.70 -17.53 -3.61
CA ILE A 167 3.90 -16.82 -4.63
C ILE A 167 2.47 -16.57 -4.12
N ALA A 168 1.88 -17.54 -3.40
CA ALA A 168 0.56 -17.36 -2.79
C ALA A 168 0.54 -16.25 -1.74
N GLN A 169 1.63 -16.10 -0.96
CA GLN A 169 1.78 -15.03 0.03
C GLN A 169 2.01 -13.67 -0.66
N PHE A 170 2.76 -13.61 -1.76
CA PHE A 170 2.87 -12.41 -2.60
C PHE A 170 1.52 -11.97 -3.15
N ALA A 171 0.75 -12.89 -3.72
CA ALA A 171 -0.59 -12.62 -4.22
C ALA A 171 -1.53 -12.15 -3.08
N MET A 172 -1.35 -12.65 -1.85
CA MET A 172 -2.12 -12.20 -0.68
C MET A 172 -1.77 -10.78 -0.26
N ILE A 173 -0.48 -10.39 -0.27
CA ILE A 173 -0.05 -9.01 0.01
C ILE A 173 -0.65 -8.08 -1.05
N ALA A 174 -0.54 -8.42 -2.33
CA ALA A 174 -1.14 -7.65 -3.41
C ALA A 174 -2.69 -7.59 -3.30
N ALA A 175 -3.35 -8.66 -2.86
CA ALA A 175 -4.80 -8.68 -2.63
C ALA A 175 -5.25 -7.64 -1.58
N SER A 176 -4.40 -7.35 -0.61
CA SER A 176 -4.69 -6.42 0.49
C SER A 176 -4.75 -4.95 0.05
N THR A 177 -4.36 -4.60 -1.17
CA THR A 177 -4.50 -3.23 -1.71
C THR A 177 -5.95 -2.84 -1.94
N GLN A 178 -6.78 -3.81 -2.32
CA GLN A 178 -8.19 -3.58 -2.55
C GLN A 178 -8.96 -3.58 -1.23
N ARG A 179 -9.43 -2.41 -0.78
CA ARG A 179 -10.15 -2.24 0.50
C ARG A 179 -9.36 -2.82 1.69
N PRO A 180 -8.20 -2.27 2.00
CA PRO A 180 -7.23 -2.85 2.96
C PRO A 180 -7.82 -3.17 4.34
N SER A 181 -8.85 -2.43 4.76
CA SER A 181 -9.54 -2.68 6.03
C SER A 181 -10.49 -3.89 6.00
N GLU A 182 -10.91 -4.34 4.80
CA GLU A 182 -11.92 -5.39 4.63
C GLU A 182 -11.39 -6.68 3.99
N VAL A 183 -10.40 -6.54 3.09
CA VAL A 183 -9.91 -7.64 2.24
C VAL A 183 -8.60 -8.24 2.74
N ASN A 184 -7.95 -7.62 3.73
CA ASN A 184 -6.72 -8.18 4.30
C ASN A 184 -6.98 -9.54 5.00
N PRO A 185 -5.96 -10.43 5.10
CA PRO A 185 -6.14 -11.81 5.56
C PRO A 185 -6.60 -11.95 7.01
N LEU A 186 -6.39 -10.94 7.85
CA LEU A 186 -6.80 -10.95 9.26
C LEU A 186 -8.22 -10.42 9.45
N ALA A 187 -8.68 -9.50 8.59
CA ALA A 187 -10.02 -8.92 8.70
C ALA A 187 -11.11 -9.85 8.14
N ASN A 188 -10.89 -10.42 6.95
CA ASN A 188 -11.86 -11.34 6.33
C ASN A 188 -11.15 -12.38 5.45
N LYS A 189 -10.87 -13.53 6.06
CA LYS A 189 -10.16 -14.65 5.41
C LYS A 189 -10.79 -15.08 4.08
N ARG A 190 -12.12 -15.16 3.99
CA ARG A 190 -12.82 -15.60 2.77
C ARG A 190 -12.65 -14.60 1.62
N ARG A 191 -12.87 -13.30 1.89
CA ARG A 191 -12.69 -12.25 0.87
C ARG A 191 -11.23 -12.16 0.42
N ALA A 192 -10.30 -12.24 1.36
CA ALA A 192 -8.87 -12.22 1.10
C ALA A 192 -8.44 -13.41 0.21
N LEU A 193 -8.88 -14.64 0.53
CA LEU A 193 -8.61 -15.83 -0.29
C LEU A 193 -9.20 -15.71 -1.70
N ASN A 194 -10.44 -15.23 -1.83
CA ASN A 194 -11.05 -15.03 -3.14
C ASN A 194 -10.26 -14.04 -4.00
N ARG A 195 -9.80 -12.93 -3.39
CA ARG A 195 -9.01 -11.94 -4.12
C ARG A 195 -7.61 -12.47 -4.45
N ARG A 196 -6.93 -13.17 -3.53
CA ARG A 196 -5.66 -13.86 -3.76
C ARG A 196 -5.76 -14.80 -4.96
N ASN A 197 -6.77 -15.67 -4.95
CA ASN A 197 -6.94 -16.66 -6.00
C ASN A 197 -7.27 -16.03 -7.35
N TRP A 198 -7.98 -14.91 -7.36
CA TRP A 198 -8.19 -14.12 -8.56
C TRP A 198 -6.87 -13.54 -9.09
N ILE A 199 -5.97 -13.04 -8.22
CA ILE A 199 -4.65 -12.54 -8.62
C ILE A 199 -3.79 -13.67 -9.16
N LEU A 200 -3.73 -14.82 -8.49
CA LEU A 200 -3.00 -16.01 -8.97
C LEU A 200 -3.48 -16.43 -10.35
N LYS A 201 -4.81 -16.43 -10.59
CA LYS A 201 -5.35 -16.70 -11.91
C LYS A 201 -4.87 -15.68 -12.94
N ARG A 202 -4.90 -14.39 -12.60
CA ARG A 202 -4.39 -13.32 -13.49
C ARG A 202 -2.89 -13.49 -13.78
N MET A 203 -2.08 -13.81 -12.78
CA MET A 203 -0.66 -14.09 -12.97
C MET A 203 -0.43 -15.22 -13.96
N LYS A 204 -1.24 -16.27 -13.88
CA LYS A 204 -1.21 -17.38 -14.87
C LYS A 204 -1.65 -16.89 -16.26
N ASP A 205 -2.78 -16.20 -16.35
CA ASP A 205 -3.35 -15.73 -17.62
C ASP A 205 -2.41 -14.72 -18.34
N LEU A 206 -1.57 -14.01 -17.59
CA LEU A 206 -0.52 -13.10 -18.08
C LEU A 206 0.82 -13.82 -18.35
N GLY A 207 0.94 -15.11 -18.04
CA GLY A 207 2.16 -15.86 -18.25
C GLY A 207 3.27 -15.65 -17.20
N TYR A 208 2.97 -15.00 -16.07
CA TYR A 208 3.93 -14.80 -14.97
C TYR A 208 4.19 -16.07 -14.16
N ILE A 209 3.25 -16.99 -14.13
CA ILE A 209 3.39 -18.32 -13.51
C ILE A 209 2.83 -19.41 -14.44
N SER A 210 3.35 -20.62 -14.31
CA SER A 210 2.86 -21.77 -15.06
C SER A 210 1.50 -22.26 -14.52
N GLU A 211 0.81 -23.11 -15.32
CA GLU A 211 -0.41 -23.78 -14.84
C GLU A 211 -0.12 -24.66 -13.60
N SER A 212 1.02 -25.33 -13.55
CA SER A 212 1.42 -26.15 -12.39
C SER A 212 1.62 -25.28 -11.15
N ASP A 213 2.30 -24.13 -11.28
CA ASP A 213 2.48 -23.21 -10.16
C ASP A 213 1.15 -22.64 -9.68
N TYR A 214 0.25 -22.30 -10.60
CA TYR A 214 -1.09 -21.85 -10.25
C TYR A 214 -1.83 -22.88 -9.40
N GLN A 215 -1.84 -24.16 -9.79
CA GLN A 215 -2.53 -25.23 -9.06
C GLN A 215 -1.94 -25.43 -7.65
N VAL A 216 -0.62 -25.37 -7.51
CA VAL A 216 0.05 -25.46 -6.21
C VAL A 216 -0.34 -24.26 -5.32
N ASN A 217 -0.17 -23.05 -5.84
CA ASN A 217 -0.35 -21.83 -5.05
C ASN A 217 -1.82 -21.53 -4.71
N VAL A 218 -2.79 -21.90 -5.56
CA VAL A 218 -4.22 -21.74 -5.26
C VAL A 218 -4.67 -22.67 -4.14
N SER A 219 -4.04 -23.86 -4.02
CA SER A 219 -4.32 -24.85 -2.98
C SER A 219 -3.63 -24.54 -1.66
N GLU A 220 -2.63 -23.64 -1.65
CA GLU A 220 -1.90 -23.25 -0.44
C GLU A 220 -2.86 -22.65 0.59
N PRO A 221 -2.86 -23.15 1.84
CA PRO A 221 -3.71 -22.63 2.90
C PRO A 221 -3.34 -21.19 3.26
N LEU A 222 -4.28 -20.47 3.85
CA LEU A 222 -4.00 -19.14 4.40
C LEU A 222 -3.16 -19.26 5.67
N THR A 223 -1.89 -18.89 5.59
CA THR A 223 -0.91 -18.98 6.70
C THR A 223 -0.69 -17.64 7.41
N ALA A 224 -1.37 -16.58 6.97
CA ALA A 224 -1.25 -15.27 7.60
C ALA A 224 -1.82 -15.27 9.01
N ASP A 225 -1.05 -14.70 9.94
CA ASP A 225 -1.43 -14.44 11.33
C ASP A 225 -0.94 -13.05 11.74
N ASN A 226 -1.29 -12.60 12.94
CA ASN A 226 -0.83 -11.32 13.46
C ASN A 226 0.53 -11.46 14.16
N TYR A 227 1.59 -11.22 13.40
CA TYR A 227 2.98 -11.11 13.88
C TYR A 227 3.38 -9.67 14.24
N GLY A 228 2.44 -8.73 14.21
CA GLY A 228 2.68 -7.35 14.65
C GLY A 228 3.12 -7.28 16.10
N ILE A 229 3.77 -6.18 16.45
CA ILE A 229 4.20 -5.93 17.83
C ILE A 229 3.00 -5.95 18.76
N LYS A 230 3.00 -6.85 19.72
CA LYS A 230 1.95 -6.93 20.76
C LYS A 230 2.41 -6.12 21.97
N PRO A 231 1.48 -5.37 22.61
CA PRO A 231 1.75 -4.76 23.90
C PRO A 231 2.20 -5.81 24.92
N GLU A 232 3.22 -5.51 25.70
CA GLU A 232 3.68 -6.36 26.81
C GLU A 232 2.92 -6.08 28.11
N VAL A 233 2.27 -4.90 28.16
CA VAL A 233 1.47 -4.45 29.30
C VAL A 233 0.10 -3.99 28.81
N GLU A 234 -0.96 -4.46 29.43
CA GLU A 234 -2.34 -4.04 29.14
C GLU A 234 -2.66 -2.69 29.83
N ALA A 235 -2.22 -1.59 29.22
CA ALA A 235 -2.51 -0.24 29.68
C ALA A 235 -2.95 0.66 28.51
N GLY A 236 -3.79 0.14 27.60
CA GLY A 236 -4.19 0.84 26.37
C GLY A 236 -4.88 2.18 26.62
N HIS A 237 -5.68 2.32 27.70
CA HIS A 237 -6.33 3.59 28.05
C HIS A 237 -5.28 4.64 28.45
N LEU A 238 -4.31 4.27 29.29
CA LEU A 238 -3.23 5.16 29.71
C LEU A 238 -2.40 5.61 28.49
N ALA A 239 -2.07 4.67 27.59
CA ALA A 239 -1.33 4.97 26.37
C ALA A 239 -2.08 5.99 25.48
N GLU A 240 -3.41 5.86 25.35
CA GLU A 240 -4.22 6.82 24.56
C GLU A 240 -4.27 8.20 25.20
N GLU A 241 -4.38 8.31 26.51
CA GLU A 241 -4.32 9.60 27.22
C GLU A 241 -2.95 10.27 27.05
N ILE A 242 -1.87 9.51 27.13
CA ILE A 242 -0.52 10.00 26.88
C ILE A 242 -0.38 10.48 25.43
N ARG A 243 -0.88 9.70 24.46
CA ARG A 243 -0.88 10.10 23.05
C ARG A 243 -1.62 11.44 22.86
N LYS A 244 -2.82 11.58 23.43
CA LYS A 244 -3.60 12.83 23.38
C LYS A 244 -2.83 14.00 23.99
N TYR A 245 -2.25 13.80 25.17
CA TYR A 245 -1.42 14.81 25.86
C TYR A 245 -0.24 15.23 24.98
N MET A 246 0.48 14.28 24.41
CA MET A 246 1.64 14.55 23.57
C MET A 246 1.24 15.30 22.28
N VAL A 247 0.16 14.88 21.62
CA VAL A 247 -0.33 15.54 20.40
C VAL A 247 -0.84 16.96 20.71
N SER A 248 -1.49 17.18 21.86
CA SER A 248 -1.97 18.52 22.25
C SER A 248 -0.85 19.49 22.55
N ASN A 249 0.25 19.04 23.14
CA ASN A 249 1.37 19.92 23.55
C ASN A 249 2.43 20.09 22.45
N TYR A 250 2.68 19.07 21.63
CA TYR A 250 3.77 19.04 20.64
C TYR A 250 3.27 18.92 19.21
N GLY A 251 1.95 18.88 18.99
CA GLY A 251 1.35 18.71 17.67
C GLY A 251 1.67 17.34 17.05
N ARG A 252 1.42 17.20 15.75
CA ARG A 252 1.73 15.97 15.02
C ARG A 252 3.23 15.67 14.86
N GLY A 253 4.11 16.62 15.22
CA GLY A 253 5.56 16.39 15.29
C GLY A 253 5.96 15.30 16.29
N VAL A 254 5.10 14.95 17.22
CA VAL A 254 5.26 13.83 18.15
C VAL A 254 5.51 12.49 17.44
N TYR A 255 4.94 12.29 16.26
CA TYR A 255 5.18 11.09 15.44
C TYR A 255 6.55 11.08 14.71
N LYS A 256 7.38 12.12 14.95
CA LYS A 256 8.81 12.15 14.58
C LYS A 256 9.71 11.78 15.78
N LEU A 257 9.14 11.74 16.98
CA LEU A 257 9.83 11.34 18.22
C LEU A 257 9.63 9.83 18.38
N SER A 258 10.67 9.05 18.14
CA SER A 258 10.57 7.59 18.05
C SER A 258 10.30 6.86 19.38
N LEU A 259 10.44 7.52 20.54
CA LEU A 259 10.42 6.83 21.84
C LEU A 259 9.97 7.74 22.99
N ILE A 260 9.04 7.25 23.83
CA ILE A 260 8.67 7.89 25.11
C ILE A 260 8.74 6.81 26.20
N HIS A 261 9.53 7.09 27.24
CA HIS A 261 9.56 6.33 28.49
C HIS A 261 8.73 7.06 29.55
N ILE A 262 7.94 6.31 30.30
CA ILE A 262 7.11 6.79 31.40
C ILE A 262 7.51 6.09 32.68
#